data_f07ae4693a52e9c4eae7615d442c3de5
#
_entry.id   f07ae4693a52e9c4eae7615d442c3de5
#
_cell.length_a   1.000
_cell.length_b   1.000
_cell.length_c   1.000
_cell.angle_alpha   90.00
_cell.angle_beta   90.00
_cell.angle_gamma   90.00
#
_symmetry.space_group_name_H-M   'P 1'
#
loop_
_entity.id
_entity.type
_entity.pdbx_description
1 polymer ?
#
loop_
_entity_poly.entity_id
_entity_poly.type
_entity_poly.pdbx_seq_one_letter_code
_entity_poly.pdbx_strand_id
1 'polypeptide(L)'
;MDALQWESASKVSRIENGQGRLAPAEVDVLARLFQLDAQATERLRTMGAEARKTASYGRTPDWARTYVEWEAHANHIRTYEAELVPGLMQTPEYTRAVFESWFTDQATIDTMVDDRIRRQKTMERDSPPVLYAVLSEAVLRRVIGSPAIMSEQLSRLLDLAERPNVLVQVLPYSAGAHAAIGVNFVLLELRDLDMSTVYIEGLTSADYLDGSRHVDTYRLAFERIQASALGPPETVRLLQQLRDDFRQE
;
A
#
# COMPACT_ATOMS: atom_id res chain seq x y z
N MET A 1 5.24 -33.72 -0.71
CA MET A 1 4.87 -33.78 0.72
C MET A 1 5.88 -34.52 1.54
N ASP A 2 6.39 -35.65 1.06
CA ASP A 2 7.35 -36.49 1.84
C ASP A 2 8.69 -35.79 2.16
N ALA A 3 9.19 -34.93 1.29
CA ALA A 3 10.47 -34.23 1.50
C ALA A 3 10.43 -33.19 2.63
N LEU A 4 9.26 -32.65 2.95
CA LEU A 4 9.06 -31.61 3.98
C LEU A 4 8.55 -32.17 5.30
N GLN A 5 8.22 -33.47 5.36
CA GLN A 5 7.57 -34.11 6.54
C GLN A 5 6.35 -33.32 7.04
N TRP A 6 5.64 -32.63 6.13
CA TRP A 6 4.45 -31.89 6.49
C TRP A 6 3.25 -32.83 6.63
N GLU A 7 2.61 -32.77 7.78
CA GLU A 7 1.54 -33.67 8.17
C GLU A 7 0.25 -33.52 7.32
N SER A 8 0.11 -32.43 6.53
CA SER A 8 -1.10 -32.25 5.71
C SER A 8 -0.94 -31.26 4.57
N ALA A 9 -1.71 -31.45 3.48
CA ALA A 9 -1.86 -30.51 2.39
C ALA A 9 -2.38 -29.12 2.87
N SER A 10 -3.05 -29.04 4.00
CA SER A 10 -3.53 -27.80 4.59
C SER A 10 -2.39 -26.87 5.06
N LYS A 11 -1.22 -27.40 5.41
CA LYS A 11 -0.05 -26.58 5.76
C LYS A 11 0.53 -25.91 4.52
N VAL A 12 0.62 -26.63 3.40
CA VAL A 12 1.06 -26.08 2.11
C VAL A 12 0.14 -24.93 1.71
N SER A 13 -1.17 -25.19 1.67
CA SER A 13 -2.17 -24.19 1.30
C SER A 13 -2.11 -22.95 2.20
N ARG A 14 -1.93 -23.11 3.53
CA ARG A 14 -1.79 -21.96 4.43
C ARG A 14 -0.53 -21.14 4.16
N ILE A 15 0.58 -21.78 3.81
CA ILE A 15 1.83 -21.08 3.49
C ILE A 15 1.69 -20.36 2.15
N GLU A 16 1.15 -21.01 1.12
CA GLU A 16 0.90 -20.44 -0.20
C GLU A 16 -0.07 -19.24 -0.14
N ASN A 17 -1.02 -19.27 0.78
CA ASN A 17 -1.96 -18.15 1.01
C ASN A 17 -1.46 -17.13 2.07
N GLY A 18 -0.18 -17.18 2.46
CA GLY A 18 0.39 -16.23 3.43
C GLY A 18 -0.11 -16.40 4.87
N GLN A 19 -0.88 -17.48 5.16
CA GLN A 19 -1.46 -17.75 6.48
C GLN A 19 -0.55 -18.62 7.37
N GLY A 20 0.62 -18.97 6.89
CA GLY A 20 1.59 -19.81 7.58
C GLY A 20 3.01 -19.24 7.48
N ARG A 21 3.85 -19.57 8.46
CA ARG A 21 5.27 -19.18 8.47
C ARG A 21 6.15 -20.40 8.31
N LEU A 22 7.20 -20.27 7.50
CA LEU A 22 8.21 -21.28 7.33
C LEU A 22 9.21 -21.23 8.49
N ALA A 23 9.47 -22.36 9.12
CA ALA A 23 10.61 -22.49 10.01
C ALA A 23 11.94 -22.45 9.21
N PRO A 24 13.08 -22.02 9.82
CA PRO A 24 14.36 -21.97 9.10
C PRO A 24 14.74 -23.27 8.40
N ALA A 25 14.53 -24.41 9.07
CA ALA A 25 14.79 -25.73 8.49
C ALA A 25 13.89 -26.06 7.28
N GLU A 26 12.66 -25.57 7.28
CA GLU A 26 11.73 -25.77 6.15
C GLU A 26 12.14 -24.91 4.93
N VAL A 27 12.65 -23.69 5.17
CA VAL A 27 13.24 -22.86 4.12
C VAL A 27 14.39 -23.58 3.43
N ASP A 28 15.30 -24.20 4.19
CA ASP A 28 16.44 -24.94 3.63
C ASP A 28 16.01 -26.21 2.87
N VAL A 29 14.92 -26.85 3.31
CA VAL A 29 14.35 -28.01 2.59
C VAL A 29 13.73 -27.56 1.27
N LEU A 30 12.97 -26.45 1.27
CA LEU A 30 12.37 -25.88 0.04
C LEU A 30 13.47 -25.45 -0.94
N ALA A 31 14.52 -24.78 -0.48
CA ALA A 31 15.62 -24.36 -1.34
C ALA A 31 16.27 -25.55 -2.05
N ARG A 32 16.47 -26.68 -1.35
CA ARG A 32 16.98 -27.91 -1.95
C ARG A 32 15.98 -28.57 -2.89
N LEU A 33 14.69 -28.63 -2.52
CA LEU A 33 13.63 -29.24 -3.31
C LEU A 33 13.47 -28.55 -4.67
N PHE A 34 13.51 -27.21 -4.67
CA PHE A 34 13.40 -26.39 -5.87
C PHE A 34 14.75 -26.12 -6.54
N GLN A 35 15.84 -26.71 -6.07
CA GLN A 35 17.19 -26.58 -6.62
C GLN A 35 17.60 -25.09 -6.78
N LEU A 36 17.27 -24.27 -5.80
CA LEU A 36 17.58 -22.84 -5.81
C LEU A 36 19.11 -22.66 -5.74
N ASP A 37 19.61 -21.69 -6.52
CA ASP A 37 21.00 -21.26 -6.39
C ASP A 37 21.28 -20.58 -5.04
N ALA A 38 22.54 -20.25 -4.79
CA ALA A 38 22.95 -19.65 -3.52
C ALA A 38 22.28 -18.30 -3.26
N GLN A 39 22.08 -17.50 -4.31
CA GLN A 39 21.46 -16.17 -4.21
C GLN A 39 19.96 -16.30 -3.91
N ALA A 40 19.24 -17.14 -4.63
CA ALA A 40 17.82 -17.42 -4.39
C ALA A 40 17.58 -18.06 -3.03
N THR A 41 18.49 -18.96 -2.58
CA THR A 41 18.43 -19.56 -1.24
C THR A 41 18.56 -18.50 -0.15
N GLU A 42 19.51 -17.57 -0.27
CA GLU A 42 19.70 -16.51 0.72
C GLU A 42 18.53 -15.52 0.73
N ARG A 43 17.98 -15.20 -0.44
CA ARG A 43 16.74 -14.42 -0.52
C ARG A 43 15.58 -15.11 0.21
N LEU A 44 15.37 -16.41 -0.03
CA LEU A 44 14.31 -17.17 0.64
C LEU A 44 14.50 -17.22 2.16
N ARG A 45 15.76 -17.33 2.65
CA ARG A 45 16.09 -17.26 4.08
C ARG A 45 15.75 -15.89 4.67
N THR A 46 16.12 -14.80 3.99
CA THR A 46 15.82 -13.43 4.40
C THR A 46 14.32 -13.22 4.49
N MET A 47 13.56 -13.57 3.45
CA MET A 47 12.09 -13.52 3.45
C MET A 47 11.48 -14.32 4.60
N GLY A 48 11.95 -15.54 4.82
CA GLY A 48 11.47 -16.38 5.91
C GLY A 48 11.82 -15.80 7.30
N ALA A 49 12.97 -15.13 7.44
CA ALA A 49 13.35 -14.46 8.68
C ALA A 49 12.46 -13.24 8.95
N GLU A 50 12.22 -12.41 7.93
CA GLU A 50 11.31 -11.25 8.04
C GLU A 50 9.87 -11.69 8.34
N ALA A 51 9.35 -12.70 7.65
CA ALA A 51 8.02 -13.25 7.91
C ALA A 51 7.85 -13.80 9.35
N ARG A 52 8.93 -14.19 10.02
CA ARG A 52 8.91 -14.64 11.43
C ARG A 52 9.00 -13.50 12.44
N LYS A 53 9.51 -12.33 12.05
CA LYS A 53 9.46 -11.13 12.89
C LYS A 53 7.99 -10.80 13.08
N THR A 54 7.50 -10.90 14.30
CA THR A 54 6.12 -10.57 14.61
C THR A 54 5.99 -9.04 14.63
N ALA A 55 5.70 -8.46 13.49
CA ALA A 55 5.17 -7.12 13.49
C ALA A 55 3.75 -7.23 14.08
N SER A 56 3.52 -6.58 15.20
CA SER A 56 2.19 -6.47 15.78
C SER A 56 1.44 -5.40 14.98
N TYR A 57 0.73 -5.81 13.96
CA TYR A 57 -0.09 -4.91 13.14
C TYR A 57 -1.51 -4.73 13.72
N GLY A 58 -1.67 -4.93 15.03
CA GLY A 58 -2.91 -4.69 15.72
C GLY A 58 -4.09 -5.48 15.14
N ARG A 59 -5.17 -4.77 14.79
CA ARG A 59 -6.39 -5.35 14.19
C ARG A 59 -6.44 -5.23 12.67
N THR A 60 -5.29 -5.08 11.99
CA THR A 60 -5.24 -5.14 10.53
C THR A 60 -5.88 -6.44 10.06
N PRO A 61 -6.85 -6.41 9.14
CA PRO A 61 -7.45 -7.62 8.59
C PRO A 61 -6.40 -8.57 8.03
N ASP A 62 -6.61 -9.88 8.18
CA ASP A 62 -5.61 -10.88 7.79
C ASP A 62 -5.18 -10.74 6.32
N TRP A 63 -6.11 -10.38 5.44
CA TRP A 63 -5.80 -10.15 4.02
C TRP A 63 -4.91 -8.92 3.75
N ALA A 64 -4.90 -7.93 4.63
CA ALA A 64 -4.08 -6.72 4.46
C ALA A 64 -2.71 -6.82 5.17
N ARG A 65 -2.47 -7.85 6.00
CA ARG A 65 -1.18 -7.99 6.72
C ARG A 65 0.00 -8.15 5.78
N THR A 66 -0.14 -8.99 4.78
CA THR A 66 0.90 -9.20 3.77
C THR A 66 1.22 -7.90 3.03
N TYR A 67 0.20 -7.11 2.68
CA TYR A 67 0.38 -5.79 2.07
C TYR A 67 1.21 -4.87 2.97
N VAL A 68 0.86 -4.78 4.26
CA VAL A 68 1.58 -3.92 5.22
C VAL A 68 3.04 -4.34 5.39
N GLU A 69 3.30 -5.65 5.42
CA GLU A 69 4.68 -6.19 5.46
C GLU A 69 5.46 -5.82 4.19
N TRP A 70 4.86 -5.97 3.02
CA TRP A 70 5.53 -5.62 1.76
C TRP A 70 5.68 -4.11 1.57
N GLU A 71 4.70 -3.31 1.96
CA GLU A 71 4.79 -1.84 1.96
C GLU A 71 5.98 -1.37 2.80
N ALA A 72 6.22 -1.99 3.98
CA ALA A 72 7.33 -1.66 4.85
C ALA A 72 8.71 -1.95 4.23
N HIS A 73 8.80 -2.87 3.26
CA HIS A 73 10.04 -3.26 2.60
C HIS A 73 10.14 -2.78 1.14
N ALA A 74 9.10 -2.15 0.61
CA ALA A 74 9.09 -1.66 -0.75
C ALA A 74 10.15 -0.57 -0.96
N ASN A 75 10.77 -0.59 -2.15
CA ASN A 75 11.66 0.46 -2.62
C ASN A 75 10.89 1.47 -3.48
N HIS A 76 9.88 1.00 -4.23
CA HIS A 76 8.98 1.84 -4.99
C HIS A 76 7.53 1.45 -4.71
N ILE A 77 6.70 2.45 -4.51
CA ILE A 77 5.26 2.33 -4.30
C ILE A 77 4.58 3.20 -5.34
N ARG A 78 3.74 2.62 -6.20
CA ARG A 78 2.86 3.36 -7.11
C ARG A 78 1.42 3.08 -6.72
N THR A 79 0.67 4.11 -6.41
CA THR A 79 -0.74 3.96 -6.01
C THR A 79 -1.65 4.85 -6.84
N TYR A 80 -2.75 4.29 -7.29
CA TYR A 80 -3.89 5.03 -7.83
C TYR A 80 -5.07 4.89 -6.89
N GLU A 81 -5.60 6.02 -6.45
CA GLU A 81 -6.72 6.08 -5.53
C GLU A 81 -7.85 6.94 -6.10
N ALA A 82 -9.07 6.37 -6.10
CA ALA A 82 -10.25 7.06 -6.63
C ALA A 82 -11.14 7.69 -5.55
N GLU A 83 -11.09 7.18 -4.31
CA GLU A 83 -12.05 7.53 -3.25
C GLU A 83 -11.40 8.08 -1.98
N LEU A 84 -10.22 7.61 -1.59
CA LEU A 84 -9.55 7.95 -0.33
C LEU A 84 -8.12 8.40 -0.55
N VAL A 85 -7.58 9.19 0.36
CA VAL A 85 -6.13 9.44 0.43
C VAL A 85 -5.42 8.15 0.81
N PRO A 86 -4.29 7.76 0.17
CA PRO A 86 -3.52 6.58 0.54
C PRO A 86 -3.11 6.59 2.02
N GLY A 87 -3.13 5.43 2.68
CA GLY A 87 -2.87 5.32 4.12
C GLY A 87 -1.54 5.91 4.59
N LEU A 88 -0.48 5.87 3.75
CA LEU A 88 0.82 6.49 4.04
C LEU A 88 0.80 8.01 4.04
N MET A 89 -0.26 8.63 3.53
CA MET A 89 -0.38 10.07 3.34
C MET A 89 -1.48 10.71 4.21
N GLN A 90 -2.21 9.91 5.00
CA GLN A 90 -3.33 10.38 5.83
C GLN A 90 -2.84 11.10 7.10
N THR A 91 -3.64 12.07 7.58
CA THR A 91 -3.52 12.58 8.95
C THR A 91 -4.22 11.62 9.93
N PRO A 92 -3.92 11.69 11.26
CA PRO A 92 -4.63 10.89 12.26
C PRO A 92 -6.14 11.13 12.26
N GLU A 93 -6.57 12.39 12.13
CA GLU A 93 -7.97 12.81 12.14
C GLU A 93 -8.73 12.30 10.90
N TYR A 94 -8.12 12.42 9.72
CA TYR A 94 -8.68 11.84 8.50
C TYR A 94 -8.80 10.31 8.61
N THR A 95 -7.75 9.64 9.10
CA THR A 95 -7.73 8.19 9.34
C THR A 95 -8.86 7.78 10.28
N ARG A 96 -9.06 8.52 11.38
CA ARG A 96 -10.13 8.28 12.34
C ARG A 96 -11.50 8.38 11.67
N ALA A 97 -11.75 9.47 10.95
CA ALA A 97 -13.02 9.69 10.25
C ALA A 97 -13.32 8.58 9.22
N VAL A 98 -12.29 8.04 8.54
CA VAL A 98 -12.44 6.88 7.66
C VAL A 98 -12.87 5.65 8.47
N PHE A 99 -12.20 5.34 9.59
CA PHE A 99 -12.52 4.14 10.37
C PHE A 99 -13.87 4.24 11.09
N GLU A 100 -14.29 5.42 11.50
CA GLU A 100 -15.62 5.66 12.07
C GLU A 100 -16.78 5.35 11.10
N SER A 101 -16.51 5.37 9.78
CA SER A 101 -17.49 4.92 8.79
C SER A 101 -17.68 3.40 8.75
N TRP A 102 -16.73 2.63 9.31
CA TRP A 102 -16.74 1.16 9.28
C TRP A 102 -16.93 0.53 10.65
N PHE A 103 -16.49 1.21 11.71
CA PHE A 103 -16.46 0.68 13.07
C PHE A 103 -17.14 1.63 14.04
N THR A 104 -17.75 1.08 15.09
CA THR A 104 -18.39 1.85 16.17
C THR A 104 -17.63 1.75 17.49
N ASP A 105 -16.75 0.75 17.65
CA ASP A 105 -15.94 0.55 18.86
C ASP A 105 -14.73 1.48 18.87
N GLN A 106 -14.73 2.46 19.76
CA GLN A 106 -13.67 3.49 19.82
C GLN A 106 -12.29 2.89 20.12
N ALA A 107 -12.18 1.87 20.96
CA ALA A 107 -10.90 1.23 21.26
C ALA A 107 -10.30 0.53 20.03
N THR A 108 -11.16 -0.03 19.17
CA THR A 108 -10.77 -0.59 17.88
C THR A 108 -10.27 0.52 16.94
N ILE A 109 -11.03 1.61 16.84
CA ILE A 109 -10.66 2.77 15.99
C ILE A 109 -9.31 3.34 16.42
N ASP A 110 -9.12 3.59 17.72
CA ASP A 110 -7.86 4.12 18.26
C ASP A 110 -6.67 3.22 17.89
N THR A 111 -6.80 1.91 18.06
CA THR A 111 -5.77 0.94 17.69
C THR A 111 -5.45 0.99 16.21
N MET A 112 -6.47 1.06 15.35
CA MET A 112 -6.27 1.10 13.90
C MET A 112 -5.65 2.41 13.42
N VAL A 113 -5.99 3.54 14.05
CA VAL A 113 -5.35 4.84 13.80
C VAL A 113 -3.87 4.76 14.16
N ASP A 114 -3.55 4.29 15.37
CA ASP A 114 -2.16 4.16 15.83
C ASP A 114 -1.32 3.25 14.91
N ASP A 115 -1.91 2.12 14.46
CA ASP A 115 -1.25 1.20 13.55
C ASP A 115 -0.99 1.86 12.19
N ARG A 116 -1.94 2.63 11.65
CA ARG A 116 -1.76 3.36 10.40
C ARG A 116 -0.68 4.43 10.51
N ILE A 117 -0.69 5.22 11.58
CA ILE A 117 0.35 6.25 11.80
C ILE A 117 1.72 5.61 12.02
N ARG A 118 1.77 4.46 12.70
CA ARG A 118 3.03 3.71 12.85
C ARG A 118 3.58 3.23 11.51
N ARG A 119 2.73 2.78 10.58
CA ARG A 119 3.14 2.39 9.22
C ARG A 119 3.78 3.53 8.44
N GLN A 120 3.35 4.76 8.65
CA GLN A 120 3.90 5.95 7.96
C GLN A 120 5.38 6.17 8.26
N LYS A 121 5.92 5.60 9.35
CA LYS A 121 7.36 5.65 9.67
C LYS A 121 8.23 5.00 8.58
N THR A 122 7.67 4.15 7.71
CA THR A 122 8.38 3.65 6.54
C THR A 122 8.86 4.77 5.61
N MET A 123 8.15 5.92 5.60
CA MET A 123 8.53 7.11 4.83
C MET A 123 9.64 7.96 5.48
N GLU A 124 10.10 7.58 6.70
CA GLU A 124 11.09 8.31 7.50
C GLU A 124 12.37 7.50 7.75
N ARG A 125 12.45 6.27 7.21
CA ARG A 125 13.64 5.42 7.34
C ARG A 125 14.83 6.00 6.55
N ASP A 126 16.05 5.54 6.81
CA ASP A 126 17.28 6.02 6.15
C ASP A 126 17.23 5.92 4.61
N SER A 127 16.54 4.92 4.10
CA SER A 127 16.29 4.72 2.67
C SER A 127 14.76 4.58 2.45
N PRO A 128 14.01 5.69 2.46
CA PRO A 128 12.56 5.64 2.31
C PRO A 128 12.18 5.20 0.90
N PRO A 129 11.00 4.58 0.72
CA PRO A 129 10.51 4.24 -0.61
C PRO A 129 10.29 5.49 -1.46
N VAL A 130 10.42 5.35 -2.78
CA VAL A 130 9.91 6.34 -3.71
C VAL A 130 8.41 6.10 -3.88
N LEU A 131 7.61 7.08 -3.50
CA LEU A 131 6.15 7.04 -3.56
C LEU A 131 5.63 7.87 -4.74
N TYR A 132 4.95 7.23 -5.66
CA TYR A 132 4.18 7.86 -6.74
C TYR A 132 2.69 7.67 -6.46
N ALA A 133 2.00 8.75 -6.12
CA ALA A 133 0.57 8.74 -5.84
C ALA A 133 -0.19 9.55 -6.89
N VAL A 134 -1.07 8.89 -7.64
CA VAL A 134 -2.05 9.56 -8.50
C VAL A 134 -3.40 9.46 -7.81
N LEU A 135 -3.95 10.61 -7.45
CA LEU A 135 -5.23 10.74 -6.77
C LEU A 135 -6.29 11.26 -7.74
N SER A 136 -7.44 10.59 -7.81
CA SER A 136 -8.59 11.19 -8.49
C SER A 136 -8.96 12.52 -7.81
N GLU A 137 -9.41 13.50 -8.56
CA GLU A 137 -9.93 14.73 -8.00
C GLU A 137 -11.06 14.50 -6.99
N ALA A 138 -11.80 13.39 -7.11
CA ALA A 138 -12.83 12.97 -6.16
C ALA A 138 -12.30 12.79 -4.73
N VAL A 139 -11.07 12.26 -4.57
CA VAL A 139 -10.40 12.07 -3.27
C VAL A 139 -10.29 13.39 -2.51
N LEU A 140 -10.00 14.48 -3.23
CA LEU A 140 -9.75 15.80 -2.65
C LEU A 140 -11.03 16.57 -2.35
N ARG A 141 -12.13 16.26 -3.04
CA ARG A 141 -13.42 16.95 -2.91
C ARG A 141 -14.42 16.24 -2.01
N ARG A 142 -14.24 14.93 -1.81
CA ARG A 142 -15.06 14.17 -0.88
C ARG A 142 -14.75 14.59 0.55
N VAL A 143 -15.72 15.13 1.27
CA VAL A 143 -15.55 15.51 2.67
C VAL A 143 -15.51 14.25 3.53
N ILE A 144 -14.36 13.96 4.10
CA ILE A 144 -14.13 12.91 5.10
C ILE A 144 -14.02 13.60 6.47
N GLY A 145 -14.95 13.28 7.35
CA GLY A 145 -15.08 13.93 8.66
C GLY A 145 -15.67 15.35 8.55
N SER A 146 -14.84 16.35 8.44
CA SER A 146 -15.26 17.75 8.38
C SER A 146 -14.39 18.59 7.42
N PRO A 147 -14.85 19.80 7.03
CA PRO A 147 -14.02 20.74 6.26
C PRO A 147 -12.65 21.01 6.91
N ALA A 148 -12.61 21.16 8.23
CA ALA A 148 -11.35 21.37 8.97
C ALA A 148 -10.39 20.18 8.81
N ILE A 149 -10.89 18.92 8.92
CA ILE A 149 -10.09 17.70 8.70
C ILE A 149 -9.59 17.65 7.26
N MET A 150 -10.42 17.99 6.29
CA MET A 150 -10.01 18.03 4.88
C MET A 150 -8.95 19.08 4.62
N SER A 151 -9.08 20.29 5.18
CA SER A 151 -8.05 21.33 5.07
C SER A 151 -6.69 20.87 5.62
N GLU A 152 -6.68 20.17 6.76
CA GLU A 152 -5.46 19.63 7.36
C GLU A 152 -4.87 18.48 6.53
N GLN A 153 -5.73 17.60 6.02
CA GLN A 153 -5.31 16.54 5.12
C GLN A 153 -4.69 17.09 3.82
N LEU A 154 -5.25 18.14 3.24
CA LEU A 154 -4.68 18.78 2.04
C LEU A 154 -3.36 19.49 2.36
N SER A 155 -3.21 20.10 3.55
CA SER A 155 -1.94 20.64 4.02
C SER A 155 -0.88 19.52 4.12
N ARG A 156 -1.24 18.37 4.67
CA ARG A 156 -0.35 17.19 4.73
C ARG A 156 0.08 16.71 3.34
N LEU A 157 -0.81 16.72 2.33
CA LEU A 157 -0.46 16.36 0.96
C LEU A 157 0.52 17.36 0.34
N LEU A 158 0.38 18.66 0.62
CA LEU A 158 1.32 19.70 0.20
C LEU A 158 2.70 19.49 0.80
N ASP A 159 2.78 19.22 2.14
CA ASP A 159 4.06 18.94 2.82
C ASP A 159 4.75 17.68 2.25
N LEU A 160 3.96 16.66 1.92
CA LEU A 160 4.49 15.44 1.31
C LEU A 160 4.99 15.68 -0.12
N ALA A 161 4.32 16.54 -0.90
CA ALA A 161 4.73 16.87 -2.26
C ALA A 161 6.07 17.63 -2.32
N GLU A 162 6.55 18.21 -1.21
CA GLU A 162 7.86 18.84 -1.12
C GLU A 162 9.01 17.82 -0.92
N ARG A 163 8.69 16.58 -0.55
CA ARG A 163 9.70 15.55 -0.28
C ARG A 163 10.28 15.00 -1.60
N PRO A 164 11.61 14.83 -1.70
CA PRO A 164 12.26 14.40 -2.95
C PRO A 164 11.90 12.98 -3.39
N ASN A 165 11.41 12.14 -2.47
CA ASN A 165 11.00 10.76 -2.72
C ASN A 165 9.49 10.61 -2.88
N VAL A 166 8.72 11.69 -2.96
CA VAL A 166 7.25 11.65 -3.08
C VAL A 166 6.82 12.46 -4.29
N LEU A 167 6.06 11.84 -5.17
CA LEU A 167 5.37 12.52 -6.28
C LEU A 167 3.87 12.37 -6.10
N VAL A 168 3.19 13.48 -5.88
CA VAL A 168 1.72 13.55 -5.84
C VAL A 168 1.22 14.20 -7.12
N GLN A 169 0.29 13.56 -7.79
CA GLN A 169 -0.42 14.11 -8.95
C GLN A 169 -1.91 13.89 -8.81
N VAL A 170 -2.69 14.79 -9.37
CA VAL A 170 -4.16 14.70 -9.36
C VAL A 170 -4.64 14.39 -10.76
N LEU A 171 -5.45 13.35 -10.87
CA LEU A 171 -6.20 13.04 -12.09
C LEU A 171 -7.50 13.85 -12.07
N PRO A 172 -7.62 14.91 -12.86
CA PRO A 172 -8.79 15.80 -12.83
C PRO A 172 -10.02 15.13 -13.46
N TYR A 173 -11.21 15.54 -13.08
CA TYR A 173 -12.45 15.06 -13.73
C TYR A 173 -12.45 15.30 -15.25
N SER A 174 -11.79 16.34 -15.71
CA SER A 174 -11.66 16.66 -17.13
C SER A 174 -10.82 15.66 -17.92
N ALA A 175 -10.04 14.80 -17.26
CA ALA A 175 -9.32 13.69 -17.92
C ALA A 175 -10.26 12.65 -18.52
N GLY A 176 -11.54 12.60 -18.03
CA GLY A 176 -12.54 11.66 -18.55
C GLY A 176 -12.19 10.20 -18.29
N ALA A 177 -12.42 9.36 -19.29
CA ALA A 177 -12.12 7.94 -19.18
C ALA A 177 -10.61 7.68 -19.15
N HIS A 178 -10.16 6.81 -18.25
CA HIS A 178 -8.75 6.50 -18.02
C HIS A 178 -8.51 5.01 -17.77
N ALA A 179 -7.24 4.59 -17.80
CA ALA A 179 -6.86 3.18 -17.82
C ALA A 179 -7.23 2.36 -16.57
N ALA A 180 -7.54 3.01 -15.43
CA ALA A 180 -7.92 2.34 -14.19
C ALA A 180 -9.32 2.74 -13.68
N ILE A 181 -10.23 3.10 -14.58
CA ILE A 181 -11.59 3.43 -14.16
C ILE A 181 -12.24 2.23 -13.45
N GLY A 182 -12.75 2.47 -12.23
CA GLY A 182 -13.38 1.43 -11.42
C GLY A 182 -12.43 0.52 -10.62
N VAL A 183 -11.11 0.75 -10.65
CA VAL A 183 -10.12 -0.07 -9.91
C VAL A 183 -9.10 0.81 -9.22
N ASN A 184 -9.02 0.71 -7.89
CA ASN A 184 -7.88 1.23 -7.10
C ASN A 184 -6.82 0.14 -7.02
N PHE A 185 -5.55 0.51 -7.03
CA PHE A 185 -4.48 -0.48 -6.88
C PHE A 185 -3.20 0.14 -6.33
N VAL A 186 -2.38 -0.70 -5.73
CA VAL A 186 -1.01 -0.37 -5.34
C VAL A 186 -0.05 -1.35 -6.01
N LEU A 187 0.92 -0.83 -6.73
CA LEU A 187 2.04 -1.60 -7.28
C LEU A 187 3.25 -1.40 -6.38
N LEU A 188 3.72 -2.49 -5.77
CA LEU A 188 4.90 -2.54 -4.90
C LEU A 188 6.06 -3.17 -5.67
N GLU A 189 7.24 -2.54 -5.59
CA GLU A 189 8.50 -3.10 -6.09
C GLU A 189 9.45 -3.30 -4.91
N LEU A 190 9.85 -4.54 -4.69
CA LEU A 190 10.77 -4.97 -3.65
C LEU A 190 12.08 -5.44 -4.32
N ARG A 191 12.98 -4.47 -4.61
CA ARG A 191 14.22 -4.76 -5.37
C ARG A 191 15.12 -5.78 -4.71
N ASP A 192 15.20 -5.74 -3.38
CA ASP A 192 16.04 -6.67 -2.62
C ASP A 192 15.57 -8.13 -2.76
N LEU A 193 14.31 -8.32 -3.13
CA LEU A 193 13.69 -9.62 -3.37
C LEU A 193 13.47 -9.91 -4.86
N ASP A 194 13.84 -8.97 -5.75
CA ASP A 194 13.57 -9.05 -7.19
C ASP A 194 12.09 -9.37 -7.47
N MET A 195 11.21 -8.72 -6.72
CA MET A 195 9.77 -8.99 -6.73
C MET A 195 8.97 -7.71 -6.98
N SER A 196 7.93 -7.85 -7.79
CA SER A 196 6.89 -6.83 -7.93
C SER A 196 5.53 -7.48 -7.73
N THR A 197 4.62 -6.76 -7.10
CA THR A 197 3.26 -7.23 -6.89
C THR A 197 2.26 -6.09 -6.99
N VAL A 198 1.07 -6.42 -7.44
CA VAL A 198 -0.08 -5.51 -7.42
C VAL A 198 -1.02 -5.94 -6.31
N TYR A 199 -1.36 -5.01 -5.45
CA TYR A 199 -2.36 -5.16 -4.41
C TYR A 199 -3.65 -4.46 -4.83
N ILE A 200 -4.77 -5.20 -4.75
CA ILE A 200 -6.11 -4.69 -5.02
C ILE A 200 -6.97 -5.06 -3.82
N GLU A 201 -7.51 -4.06 -3.13
CA GLU A 201 -8.33 -4.28 -1.94
C GLU A 201 -9.82 -4.24 -2.28
N GLY A 202 -10.54 -5.25 -1.82
CA GLY A 202 -12.00 -5.29 -1.80
C GLY A 202 -12.54 -5.14 -0.37
N LEU A 203 -13.87 -5.20 -0.21
CA LEU A 203 -14.50 -5.05 1.11
C LEU A 203 -14.19 -6.19 2.08
N THR A 204 -13.95 -7.40 1.60
CA THR A 204 -13.80 -8.62 2.41
C THR A 204 -12.57 -9.43 2.08
N SER A 205 -11.82 -9.05 1.07
CA SER A 205 -10.65 -9.77 0.58
C SER A 205 -9.71 -8.82 -0.16
N ALA A 206 -8.52 -9.29 -0.47
CA ALA A 206 -7.59 -8.60 -1.35
C ALA A 206 -6.94 -9.58 -2.32
N ASP A 207 -6.60 -9.09 -3.51
CA ASP A 207 -5.83 -9.81 -4.51
C ASP A 207 -4.38 -9.35 -4.49
N TYR A 208 -3.46 -10.30 -4.63
CA TYR A 208 -2.02 -10.11 -4.76
C TYR A 208 -1.58 -10.72 -6.08
N LEU A 209 -1.25 -9.88 -7.05
CA LEU A 209 -0.94 -10.29 -8.41
C LEU A 209 0.56 -10.09 -8.67
N ASP A 210 1.34 -11.17 -8.68
CA ASP A 210 2.80 -11.18 -8.85
C ASP A 210 3.24 -11.70 -10.24
N GLY A 211 2.33 -12.30 -11.00
CA GLY A 211 2.61 -12.73 -12.37
C GLY A 211 3.01 -11.55 -13.27
N SER A 212 4.12 -11.69 -14.01
CA SER A 212 4.69 -10.62 -14.85
C SER A 212 3.66 -9.94 -15.76
N ARG A 213 2.76 -10.72 -16.39
CA ARG A 213 1.70 -10.19 -17.24
C ARG A 213 0.75 -9.23 -16.49
N HIS A 214 0.40 -9.57 -15.25
CA HIS A 214 -0.45 -8.70 -14.42
C HIS A 214 0.31 -7.44 -14.01
N VAL A 215 1.51 -7.60 -13.47
CA VAL A 215 2.37 -6.49 -13.06
C VAL A 215 2.59 -5.51 -14.21
N ASP A 216 2.91 -6.00 -15.41
CA ASP A 216 3.14 -5.15 -16.59
C ASP A 216 1.86 -4.42 -17.02
N THR A 217 0.69 -5.08 -16.94
CA THR A 217 -0.59 -4.46 -17.24
C THR A 217 -0.89 -3.28 -16.31
N TYR A 218 -0.70 -3.45 -14.99
CA TYR A 218 -0.93 -2.39 -14.01
C TYR A 218 0.14 -1.31 -14.06
N ARG A 219 1.39 -1.65 -14.37
CA ARG A 219 2.45 -0.66 -14.61
C ARG A 219 2.09 0.25 -15.79
N LEU A 220 1.70 -0.33 -16.92
CA LEU A 220 1.26 0.44 -18.09
C LEU A 220 0.00 1.27 -17.79
N ALA A 221 -0.96 0.72 -17.04
CA ALA A 221 -2.13 1.47 -16.60
C ALA A 221 -1.74 2.68 -15.76
N PHE A 222 -0.83 2.50 -14.78
CA PHE A 222 -0.32 3.59 -13.95
C PHE A 222 0.37 4.68 -14.78
N GLU A 223 1.25 4.32 -15.71
CA GLU A 223 1.93 5.27 -16.59
C GLU A 223 0.93 6.10 -17.42
N ARG A 224 -0.13 5.47 -17.93
CA ARG A 224 -1.19 6.16 -18.68
C ARG A 224 -2.00 7.12 -17.82
N ILE A 225 -2.34 6.71 -16.59
CA ILE A 225 -3.04 7.59 -15.63
C ILE A 225 -2.14 8.76 -15.26
N GLN A 226 -0.88 8.50 -14.97
CA GLN A 226 0.10 9.52 -14.63
C GLN A 226 0.29 10.54 -15.75
N ALA A 227 0.33 10.11 -17.00
CA ALA A 227 0.41 10.98 -18.16
C ALA A 227 -0.85 11.86 -18.37
N SER A 228 -2.01 11.41 -17.87
CA SER A 228 -3.29 12.13 -17.94
C SER A 228 -3.53 13.02 -16.70
N ALA A 229 -2.72 12.87 -15.66
CA ALA A 229 -2.82 13.65 -14.43
C ALA A 229 -2.20 15.04 -14.60
N LEU A 230 -2.60 15.96 -13.74
CA LEU A 230 -1.99 17.29 -13.63
C LEU A 230 -0.50 17.15 -13.31
N GLY A 231 0.32 18.02 -13.89
CA GLY A 231 1.73 18.12 -13.51
C GLY A 231 1.90 18.56 -12.05
N PRO A 232 3.11 18.38 -11.45
CA PRO A 232 3.33 18.74 -10.06
C PRO A 232 2.95 20.19 -9.70
N PRO A 233 3.29 21.22 -10.51
CA PRO A 233 2.89 22.61 -10.20
C PRO A 233 1.39 22.84 -10.24
N GLU A 234 0.66 22.21 -11.17
CA GLU A 234 -0.79 22.27 -11.29
C GLU A 234 -1.48 21.55 -10.13
N THR A 235 -0.94 20.38 -9.75
CA THR A 235 -1.40 19.61 -8.58
C THR A 235 -1.29 20.44 -7.30
N VAL A 236 -0.14 21.07 -7.07
CA VAL A 236 0.07 21.93 -5.88
C VAL A 236 -0.91 23.08 -5.85
N ARG A 237 -1.15 23.76 -7.00
CA ARG A 237 -2.14 24.86 -7.07
C ARG A 237 -3.54 24.37 -6.73
N LEU A 238 -3.96 23.21 -7.25
CA LEU A 238 -5.27 22.65 -6.95
C LEU A 238 -5.41 22.28 -5.47
N LEU A 239 -4.39 21.66 -4.89
CA LEU A 239 -4.38 21.32 -3.45
C LEU A 239 -4.48 22.59 -2.58
N GLN A 240 -3.74 23.65 -2.91
CA GLN A 240 -3.80 24.93 -2.21
C GLN A 240 -5.18 25.57 -2.29
N GLN A 241 -5.76 25.62 -3.49
CA GLN A 241 -7.09 26.16 -3.71
C GLN A 241 -8.13 25.41 -2.87
N LEU A 242 -8.19 24.09 -2.97
CA LEU A 242 -9.17 23.28 -2.24
C LEU A 242 -8.99 23.37 -0.72
N ARG A 243 -7.74 23.42 -0.24
CA ARG A 243 -7.45 23.64 1.18
C ARG A 243 -8.03 24.97 1.67
N ASP A 244 -7.86 26.03 0.89
CA ASP A 244 -8.31 27.36 1.26
C ASP A 244 -9.86 27.47 1.16
N ASP A 245 -10.49 26.78 0.20
CA ASP A 245 -11.93 26.63 0.12
C ASP A 245 -12.49 25.98 1.40
N PHE A 246 -11.92 24.86 1.85
CA PHE A 246 -12.33 24.18 3.09
C PHE A 246 -12.07 24.99 4.38
N ARG A 247 -11.17 25.96 4.36
CA ARG A 247 -10.96 26.86 5.51
C ARG A 247 -12.05 27.94 5.65
N GLN A 248 -12.79 28.18 4.59
CA GLN A 248 -13.85 29.20 4.56
C GLN A 248 -15.22 28.62 4.90
N GLU A 249 -15.37 27.28 4.87
CA GLU A 249 -16.59 26.58 5.26
C GLU A 249 -16.67 26.33 6.77
#